data_16d3f5ef1d184e1924bfdb4d97a9deb9
#
_entry.id   16d3f5ef1d184e1924bfdb4d97a9deb9
#
_cell.length_a   1.000
_cell.length_b   1.000
_cell.length_c   1.000
_cell.angle_alpha   90.00
_cell.angle_beta   90.00
_cell.angle_gamma   90.00
#
_symmetry.space_group_name_H-M   'P 1'
#
loop_
_entity.id
_entity.type
_entity.pdbx_description
1 polymer ?
#
loop_
_entity_poly.entity_id
_entity_poly.type
_entity_poly.pdbx_seq_one_letter_code
_entity_poly.pdbx_strand_id
1 'polypeptide(L)'
;MSAPTRSFEQLLAEAEQQPFQGWDFSYLEGRMEEAPTSWSYAEMVRARLAGVPAVLDMGTGGGELLARLAPLPPGTVATEAYTPNVEIARARLAPLGVEVVPVVGAPDNSDQQPGEGRGNLPFPDESFPLVINRHESYYPAEVIRILQRGGSFITQQVGATH
;
A
#
# COMPACT_ATOMS: atom_id res chain seq x y z
N MET A 1 -18.49 36.17 10.54
CA MET A 1 -17.31 36.75 9.86
C MET A 1 -16.76 35.64 8.96
N SER A 2 -16.81 35.82 7.62
CA SER A 2 -16.23 34.82 6.69
C SER A 2 -14.72 34.83 6.88
N ALA A 3 -14.12 33.63 6.94
CA ALA A 3 -12.67 33.47 6.92
C ALA A 3 -12.10 34.14 5.64
N PRO A 4 -10.93 34.79 5.68
CA PRO A 4 -10.34 35.39 4.50
C PRO A 4 -10.08 34.32 3.44
N THR A 5 -10.51 34.58 2.20
CA THR A 5 -10.28 33.69 1.07
C THR A 5 -8.79 33.67 0.78
N ARG A 6 -8.13 32.52 0.94
CA ARG A 6 -6.70 32.34 0.61
C ARG A 6 -6.53 32.24 -0.91
N SER A 7 -5.42 32.81 -1.44
CA SER A 7 -5.08 32.64 -2.84
C SER A 7 -4.57 31.21 -3.12
N PHE A 8 -4.53 30.83 -4.40
CA PHE A 8 -3.98 29.54 -4.82
C PHE A 8 -2.51 29.39 -4.39
N GLU A 9 -1.71 30.44 -4.55
CA GLU A 9 -0.28 30.47 -4.18
C GLU A 9 -0.11 30.29 -2.66
N GLN A 10 -0.99 30.88 -1.86
CA GLN A 10 -0.97 30.68 -0.41
C GLN A 10 -1.31 29.25 -0.02
N LEU A 11 -2.30 28.63 -0.68
CA LEU A 11 -2.66 27.23 -0.43
C LEU A 11 -1.56 26.27 -0.85
N LEU A 12 -0.90 26.54 -1.98
CA LEU A 12 0.24 25.74 -2.47
C LEU A 12 1.41 25.82 -1.49
N ALA A 13 1.81 27.02 -1.07
CA ALA A 13 2.89 27.22 -0.11
C ALA A 13 2.61 26.56 1.25
N GLU A 14 1.36 26.60 1.71
CA GLU A 14 0.95 25.85 2.92
C GLU A 14 1.10 24.33 2.74
N ALA A 15 0.68 23.79 1.60
CA ALA A 15 0.75 22.36 1.32
C ALA A 15 2.21 21.87 1.23
N GLU A 16 3.08 22.64 0.59
CA GLU A 16 4.52 22.33 0.47
C GLU A 16 5.25 22.31 1.82
N GLN A 17 4.76 23.08 2.79
CA GLN A 17 5.36 23.16 4.13
C GLN A 17 4.83 22.08 5.10
N GLN A 18 3.81 21.32 4.71
CA GLN A 18 3.27 20.28 5.59
C GLN A 18 4.21 19.07 5.65
N PRO A 19 4.55 18.60 6.85
CA PRO A 19 5.28 17.35 6.98
C PRO A 19 4.37 16.20 6.52
N PHE A 20 4.87 15.35 5.63
CA PHE A 20 4.18 14.16 5.18
C PHE A 20 5.04 12.93 5.51
N GLN A 21 4.49 11.98 6.24
CA GLN A 21 5.17 10.75 6.64
C GLN A 21 4.24 9.55 6.51
N GLY A 22 4.74 8.45 5.94
CA GLY A 22 3.94 7.27 5.74
C GLY A 22 2.78 7.55 4.79
N TRP A 23 1.59 7.13 5.18
CA TRP A 23 0.33 7.39 4.47
C TRP A 23 -0.61 8.25 5.33
N ASP A 24 -0.05 9.27 6.00
CA ASP A 24 -0.79 10.18 6.88
C ASP A 24 -1.32 11.39 6.11
N PHE A 25 -2.59 11.37 5.78
CA PHE A 25 -3.31 12.46 5.13
C PHE A 25 -4.13 13.32 6.10
N SER A 26 -3.85 13.27 7.40
CA SER A 26 -4.58 14.02 8.44
C SER A 26 -4.64 15.53 8.17
N TYR A 27 -3.63 16.08 7.46
CA TYR A 27 -3.65 17.48 7.00
C TYR A 27 -4.86 17.82 6.11
N LEU A 28 -5.42 16.84 5.40
CA LEU A 28 -6.58 17.01 4.54
C LEU A 28 -7.92 16.86 5.28
N GLU A 29 -7.90 16.56 6.58
CA GLU A 29 -9.13 16.42 7.38
C GLU A 29 -9.96 17.70 7.33
N GLY A 30 -11.26 17.56 7.02
CA GLY A 30 -12.18 18.69 6.79
C GLY A 30 -11.96 19.47 5.50
N ARG A 31 -10.99 19.07 4.67
CA ARG A 31 -10.71 19.67 3.34
C ARG A 31 -11.02 18.73 2.19
N MET A 32 -10.98 17.43 2.44
CA MET A 32 -11.29 16.37 1.50
C MET A 32 -12.39 15.49 2.11
N GLU A 33 -13.41 15.23 1.35
CA GLU A 33 -14.45 14.25 1.69
C GLU A 33 -14.40 13.12 0.68
N GLU A 34 -14.32 11.90 1.16
CA GLU A 34 -14.38 10.70 0.34
C GLU A 34 -15.68 9.96 0.65
N ALA A 35 -16.51 9.77 -0.36
CA ALA A 35 -17.74 8.98 -0.19
C ALA A 35 -17.36 7.51 0.11
N PRO A 36 -18.00 6.90 1.12
CA PRO A 36 -17.69 5.51 1.44
C PRO A 36 -18.05 4.59 0.28
N THR A 37 -17.18 3.63 0.01
CA THR A 37 -17.49 2.54 -0.92
C THR A 37 -18.55 1.62 -0.32
N SER A 38 -19.33 0.92 -1.18
CA SER A 38 -20.30 -0.10 -0.74
C SER A 38 -19.63 -1.39 -0.21
N TRP A 39 -18.31 -1.44 -0.20
CA TRP A 39 -17.47 -2.56 0.25
C TRP A 39 -16.29 -2.02 1.06
N SER A 40 -15.69 -2.87 1.88
CA SER A 40 -14.52 -2.54 2.70
C SER A 40 -13.35 -3.43 2.30
N TYR A 41 -12.29 -2.82 1.77
CA TYR A 41 -11.04 -3.51 1.50
C TYR A 41 -10.50 -4.22 2.75
N ALA A 42 -10.48 -3.53 3.87
CA ALA A 42 -9.97 -4.08 5.13
C ALA A 42 -10.75 -5.32 5.60
N GLU A 43 -12.08 -5.34 5.45
CA GLU A 43 -12.92 -6.49 5.81
C GLU A 43 -12.68 -7.66 4.87
N MET A 44 -12.56 -7.41 3.56
CA MET A 44 -12.25 -8.43 2.58
C MET A 44 -10.90 -9.09 2.86
N VAL A 45 -9.88 -8.28 3.18
CA VAL A 45 -8.54 -8.78 3.54
C VAL A 45 -8.62 -9.58 4.85
N ARG A 46 -9.24 -9.06 5.92
CA ARG A 46 -9.38 -9.79 7.20
C ARG A 46 -10.02 -11.16 7.03
N ALA A 47 -11.05 -11.26 6.21
CA ALA A 47 -11.73 -12.52 5.96
C ALA A 47 -10.78 -13.58 5.34
N ARG A 48 -9.76 -13.16 4.60
CA ARG A 48 -8.77 -14.04 3.97
C ARG A 48 -7.57 -14.33 4.86
N LEU A 49 -7.13 -13.37 5.67
CA LEU A 49 -5.98 -13.54 6.58
C LEU A 49 -6.18 -14.71 7.55
N ALA A 50 -7.40 -14.94 8.05
CA ALA A 50 -7.71 -16.01 8.97
C ALA A 50 -7.50 -17.44 8.40
N GLY A 51 -7.42 -17.57 7.08
CA GLY A 51 -7.34 -18.87 6.39
C GLY A 51 -5.98 -19.18 5.78
N VAL A 52 -4.96 -18.30 5.94
CA VAL A 52 -3.67 -18.47 5.25
C VAL A 52 -2.49 -18.41 6.22
N PRO A 53 -1.40 -19.16 5.98
CA PRO A 53 -0.20 -19.10 6.81
C PRO A 53 0.72 -17.91 6.52
N ALA A 54 0.55 -17.27 5.36
CA ALA A 54 1.41 -16.18 4.91
C ALA A 54 0.63 -15.18 4.05
N VAL A 55 1.09 -13.94 4.05
CA VAL A 55 0.58 -12.87 3.19
C VAL A 55 1.71 -11.92 2.80
N LEU A 56 1.67 -11.44 1.56
CA LEU A 56 2.47 -10.31 1.12
C LEU A 56 1.58 -9.07 1.03
N ASP A 57 1.99 -7.98 1.70
CA ASP A 57 1.42 -6.65 1.53
C ASP A 57 2.34 -5.82 0.62
N MET A 58 1.86 -5.50 -0.58
CA MET A 58 2.63 -4.75 -1.58
C MET A 58 2.37 -3.25 -1.44
N GLY A 59 3.45 -2.46 -1.28
CA GLY A 59 3.36 -1.01 -1.13
C GLY A 59 2.70 -0.63 0.19
N THR A 60 3.27 -1.09 1.31
CA THR A 60 2.67 -0.96 2.65
C THR A 60 2.57 0.50 3.14
N GLY A 61 3.26 1.45 2.47
CA GLY A 61 3.40 2.82 2.95
C GLY A 61 4.13 2.87 4.28
N GLY A 62 3.57 3.54 5.27
CA GLY A 62 4.11 3.51 6.63
C GLY A 62 3.64 2.31 7.47
N GLY A 63 2.94 1.33 6.87
CA GLY A 63 2.44 0.14 7.56
C GLY A 63 1.14 0.34 8.35
N GLU A 64 0.47 1.49 8.19
CA GLU A 64 -0.71 1.84 8.99
C GLU A 64 -1.87 0.87 8.80
N LEU A 65 -2.16 0.52 7.55
CA LEU A 65 -3.26 -0.38 7.24
C LEU A 65 -2.95 -1.79 7.72
N LEU A 66 -1.76 -2.30 7.39
CA LEU A 66 -1.35 -3.66 7.77
C LEU A 66 -1.37 -3.84 9.29
N ALA A 67 -0.87 -2.85 10.05
CA ALA A 67 -0.91 -2.88 11.51
C ALA A 67 -2.34 -2.96 12.06
N ARG A 68 -3.31 -2.25 11.45
CA ARG A 68 -4.72 -2.31 11.85
C ARG A 68 -5.41 -3.64 11.50
N LEU A 69 -4.82 -4.44 10.63
CA LEU A 69 -5.35 -5.75 10.26
C LEU A 69 -4.95 -6.87 11.24
N ALA A 70 -4.06 -6.59 12.19
CA ALA A 70 -3.65 -7.59 13.20
C ALA A 70 -4.86 -8.25 13.91
N PRO A 71 -4.75 -9.55 14.30
CA PRO A 71 -3.56 -10.38 14.23
C PRO A 71 -3.24 -10.84 12.80
N LEU A 72 -1.93 -10.89 12.49
CA LEU A 72 -1.44 -11.25 11.16
C LEU A 72 -0.94 -12.71 11.12
N PRO A 73 -0.98 -13.38 9.94
CA PRO A 73 -0.34 -14.68 9.75
C PRO A 73 1.16 -14.63 10.07
N PRO A 74 1.77 -15.73 10.58
CA PRO A 74 3.19 -15.75 10.93
C PRO A 74 4.15 -15.46 9.76
N GLY A 75 3.74 -15.81 8.54
CA GLY A 75 4.50 -15.55 7.32
C GLY A 75 4.15 -14.22 6.64
N THR A 76 3.77 -13.20 7.40
CA THR A 76 3.48 -11.87 6.84
C THR A 76 4.76 -11.15 6.48
N VAL A 77 4.82 -10.67 5.24
CA VAL A 77 5.89 -9.82 4.70
C VAL A 77 5.25 -8.58 4.07
N ALA A 78 5.92 -7.46 4.13
CA ALA A 78 5.52 -6.23 3.47
C ALA A 78 6.62 -5.74 2.52
N THR A 79 6.26 -5.10 1.40
CA THR A 79 7.20 -4.37 0.55
C THR A 79 6.92 -2.88 0.57
N GLU A 80 7.96 -2.08 0.33
CA GLU A 80 7.84 -0.63 0.20
C GLU A 80 8.90 -0.11 -0.76
N ALA A 81 8.48 0.73 -1.70
CA ALA A 81 9.35 1.30 -2.73
C ALA A 81 9.87 2.71 -2.37
N TYR A 82 9.09 3.48 -1.63
CA TYR A 82 9.46 4.82 -1.22
C TYR A 82 10.36 4.79 0.01
N THR A 83 11.66 4.99 -0.19
CA THR A 83 12.69 4.85 0.84
C THR A 83 12.37 5.53 2.18
N PRO A 84 11.80 6.76 2.24
CA PRO A 84 11.45 7.37 3.52
C PRO A 84 10.41 6.59 4.32
N ASN A 85 9.52 5.83 3.66
CA ASN A 85 8.50 5.03 4.33
C ASN A 85 9.05 3.71 4.87
N VAL A 86 10.14 3.18 4.31
CA VAL A 86 10.70 1.88 4.71
C VAL A 86 11.00 1.82 6.20
N GLU A 87 11.68 2.83 6.74
CA GLU A 87 12.03 2.86 8.17
C GLU A 87 10.80 3.08 9.07
N ILE A 88 9.83 3.86 8.60
CA ILE A 88 8.57 4.09 9.31
C ILE A 88 7.79 2.77 9.40
N ALA A 89 7.66 2.07 8.27
CA ALA A 89 7.00 0.76 8.21
C ALA A 89 7.71 -0.27 9.08
N ARG A 90 9.04 -0.34 9.02
CA ARG A 90 9.84 -1.24 9.87
C ARG A 90 9.58 -1.00 11.34
N ALA A 91 9.65 0.26 11.78
CA ALA A 91 9.41 0.60 13.19
C ALA A 91 7.99 0.22 13.65
N ARG A 92 6.99 0.43 12.79
CA ARG A 92 5.58 0.12 13.10
C ARG A 92 5.28 -1.37 13.08
N LEU A 93 5.84 -2.12 12.13
CA LEU A 93 5.47 -3.50 11.87
C LEU A 93 6.37 -4.52 12.60
N ALA A 94 7.56 -4.12 13.06
CA ALA A 94 8.46 -5.01 13.82
C ALA A 94 7.81 -5.65 15.07
N PRO A 95 7.02 -4.92 15.89
CA PRO A 95 6.33 -5.53 17.04
C PRO A 95 5.30 -6.61 16.64
N LEU A 96 4.87 -6.63 15.37
CA LEU A 96 3.93 -7.62 14.82
C LEU A 96 4.65 -8.78 14.13
N GLY A 97 5.99 -8.80 14.15
CA GLY A 97 6.81 -9.82 13.53
C GLY A 97 6.86 -9.76 12.00
N VAL A 98 6.52 -8.61 11.40
CA VAL A 98 6.50 -8.42 9.94
C VAL A 98 7.84 -7.89 9.46
N GLU A 99 8.42 -8.56 8.45
CA GLU A 99 9.57 -8.06 7.72
C GLU A 99 9.14 -7.05 6.65
N VAL A 100 9.85 -5.92 6.56
CA VAL A 100 9.65 -4.92 5.49
C VAL A 100 10.84 -4.95 4.54
N VAL A 101 10.58 -5.37 3.31
CA VAL A 101 11.55 -5.54 2.24
C VAL A 101 11.50 -4.33 1.31
N PRO A 102 12.59 -3.55 1.18
CA PRO A 102 12.64 -2.47 0.21
C PRO A 102 12.69 -3.04 -1.20
N VAL A 103 11.92 -2.46 -2.11
CA VAL A 103 11.86 -2.87 -3.51
C VAL A 103 11.97 -1.65 -4.44
N VAL A 104 12.24 -1.90 -5.71
CA VAL A 104 12.05 -0.88 -6.74
C VAL A 104 10.66 -1.09 -7.33
N GLY A 105 9.75 -0.16 -7.03
CA GLY A 105 8.36 -0.24 -7.46
C GLY A 105 8.19 -0.30 -8.98
N ALA A 106 7.07 -0.81 -9.44
CA ALA A 106 6.66 -0.71 -10.82
C ALA A 106 6.33 0.77 -11.14
N PRO A 107 6.62 1.26 -12.36
CA PRO A 107 6.23 2.60 -12.75
C PRO A 107 4.70 2.70 -12.84
N ASP A 108 4.18 3.89 -12.49
CA ASP A 108 2.76 4.19 -12.62
C ASP A 108 2.29 4.10 -14.06
N ASN A 109 1.08 3.57 -14.26
CA ASN A 109 0.44 3.43 -15.58
C ASN A 109 1.30 2.70 -16.62
N SER A 110 2.02 1.68 -16.20
CA SER A 110 2.91 0.99 -17.11
C SER A 110 2.17 -0.06 -17.94
N ASP A 111 1.89 0.29 -19.19
CA ASP A 111 1.78 -0.69 -20.29
C ASP A 111 3.16 -1.30 -20.62
N GLN A 112 4.19 -0.88 -19.89
CA GLN A 112 5.57 -1.27 -20.11
C GLN A 112 5.83 -2.63 -19.47
N GLN A 113 6.52 -3.48 -20.23
CA GLN A 113 7.05 -4.74 -19.69
C GLN A 113 8.03 -4.46 -18.55
N PRO A 114 8.19 -5.39 -17.58
CA PRO A 114 9.20 -5.26 -16.55
C PRO A 114 10.54 -4.89 -17.19
N GLY A 115 11.01 -3.67 -16.93
CA GLY A 115 12.35 -3.24 -17.30
C GLY A 115 13.37 -3.76 -16.26
N GLU A 116 14.66 -3.69 -16.58
CA GLU A 116 15.73 -4.20 -15.71
C GLU A 116 15.56 -3.77 -14.25
N GLY A 117 15.11 -4.70 -13.40
CA GLY A 117 15.01 -4.56 -11.94
C GLY A 117 13.85 -3.76 -11.38
N ARG A 118 13.01 -3.13 -12.22
CA ARG A 118 11.83 -2.38 -11.75
C ARG A 118 10.61 -3.28 -11.64
N GLY A 119 9.93 -3.21 -10.50
CA GLY A 119 8.69 -3.96 -10.26
C GLY A 119 8.89 -5.46 -10.04
N ASN A 120 10.14 -5.95 -10.08
CA ASN A 120 10.47 -7.32 -9.74
C ASN A 120 10.38 -7.48 -8.21
N LEU A 121 9.74 -8.56 -7.79
CA LEU A 121 9.59 -8.89 -6.37
C LEU A 121 10.68 -9.91 -5.96
N PRO A 122 11.43 -9.66 -4.87
CA PRO A 122 12.56 -10.50 -4.46
C PRO A 122 12.10 -11.79 -3.74
N PHE A 123 11.06 -12.42 -4.26
CA PHE A 123 10.49 -13.65 -3.70
C PHE A 123 10.52 -14.77 -4.75
N PRO A 124 10.67 -16.04 -4.33
CA PRO A 124 10.54 -17.18 -5.21
C PRO A 124 9.14 -17.30 -5.83
N ASP A 125 9.02 -18.11 -6.88
CA ASP A 125 7.72 -18.46 -7.47
C ASP A 125 6.84 -19.15 -6.42
N GLU A 126 5.53 -18.95 -6.54
CA GLU A 126 4.53 -19.61 -5.68
C GLU A 126 4.79 -19.44 -4.16
N SER A 127 5.30 -18.28 -3.73
CA SER A 127 5.67 -18.02 -2.32
C SER A 127 4.47 -17.74 -1.43
N PHE A 128 3.44 -17.04 -1.92
CA PHE A 128 2.37 -16.52 -1.09
C PHE A 128 1.00 -17.05 -1.47
N PRO A 129 0.22 -17.58 -0.51
CA PRO A 129 -1.19 -17.95 -0.74
C PRO A 129 -2.11 -16.72 -0.84
N LEU A 130 -1.67 -15.57 -0.31
CA LEU A 130 -2.40 -14.31 -0.37
C LEU A 130 -1.42 -13.18 -0.66
N VAL A 131 -1.76 -12.36 -1.64
CA VAL A 131 -1.09 -11.09 -1.94
C VAL A 131 -2.14 -9.99 -1.83
N ILE A 132 -1.82 -8.93 -1.09
CA ILE A 132 -2.67 -7.76 -0.94
C ILE A 132 -1.95 -6.52 -1.44
N ASN A 133 -2.71 -5.58 -2.00
CA ASN A 133 -2.17 -4.36 -2.58
C ASN A 133 -3.22 -3.24 -2.47
N ARG A 134 -2.78 -2.06 -2.07
CA ARG A 134 -3.66 -0.89 -2.04
C ARG A 134 -2.95 0.32 -2.61
N HIS A 135 -3.39 0.73 -3.80
CA HIS A 135 -2.89 1.91 -4.52
C HIS A 135 -1.43 1.84 -5.01
N GLU A 136 -0.75 0.70 -4.86
CA GLU A 136 0.59 0.51 -5.39
C GLU A 136 0.54 -0.03 -6.81
N SER A 137 1.42 0.47 -7.68
CA SER A 137 1.62 -0.04 -9.03
C SER A 137 2.26 -1.42 -9.02
N TYR A 138 1.89 -2.28 -9.95
CA TYR A 138 2.44 -3.64 -10.01
C TYR A 138 2.46 -4.19 -11.43
N TYR A 139 3.34 -5.15 -11.67
CA TYR A 139 3.31 -5.98 -12.88
C TYR A 139 2.48 -7.24 -12.61
N PRO A 140 1.41 -7.47 -13.39
CA PRO A 140 0.57 -8.67 -13.19
C PRO A 140 1.37 -9.98 -13.29
N ALA A 141 2.37 -10.05 -14.17
CA ALA A 141 3.21 -11.23 -14.33
C ALA A 141 3.99 -11.57 -13.04
N GLU A 142 4.51 -10.56 -12.33
CA GLU A 142 5.21 -10.76 -11.06
C GLU A 142 4.26 -11.21 -9.95
N VAL A 143 3.07 -10.60 -9.88
CA VAL A 143 2.05 -11.04 -8.92
C VAL A 143 1.65 -12.50 -9.17
N ILE A 144 1.43 -12.89 -10.44
CA ILE A 144 1.10 -14.26 -10.81
C ILE A 144 2.25 -15.21 -10.46
N ARG A 145 3.50 -14.80 -10.69
CA ARG A 145 4.69 -15.62 -10.41
C ARG A 145 4.82 -15.97 -8.94
N ILE A 146 4.65 -14.99 -8.05
CA ILE A 146 4.83 -15.18 -6.60
C ILE A 146 3.59 -15.77 -5.93
N LEU A 147 2.42 -15.74 -6.58
CA LEU A 147 1.18 -16.25 -6.01
C LEU A 147 1.14 -17.77 -6.15
N GLN A 148 0.83 -18.46 -5.07
CA GLN A 148 0.62 -19.91 -5.07
C GLN A 148 -0.57 -20.29 -5.95
N ARG A 149 -0.56 -21.51 -6.49
CA ARG A 149 -1.72 -22.05 -7.22
C ARG A 149 -2.93 -22.09 -6.30
N GLY A 150 -4.03 -21.49 -6.77
CA GLY A 150 -5.24 -21.32 -5.96
C GLY A 150 -5.17 -20.20 -4.91
N GLY A 151 -4.07 -19.48 -4.87
CA GLY A 151 -3.92 -18.28 -4.05
C GLY A 151 -4.83 -17.14 -4.48
N SER A 152 -4.89 -16.09 -3.70
CA SER A 152 -5.74 -14.91 -3.95
C SER A 152 -4.92 -13.63 -4.02
N PHE A 153 -5.24 -12.79 -4.98
CA PHE A 153 -4.78 -11.41 -5.06
C PHE A 153 -5.95 -10.46 -4.77
N ILE A 154 -5.80 -9.59 -3.77
CA ILE A 154 -6.79 -8.58 -3.41
C ILE A 154 -6.16 -7.21 -3.62
N THR A 155 -6.72 -6.44 -4.53
CA THR A 155 -6.23 -5.08 -4.80
C THR A 155 -7.35 -4.05 -4.74
N GLN A 156 -7.02 -2.85 -4.26
CA GLN A 156 -7.84 -1.65 -4.38
C GLN A 156 -7.05 -0.62 -5.18
N GLN A 157 -7.64 -0.13 -6.25
CA GLN A 157 -7.04 0.88 -7.12
C GLN A 157 -8.01 2.03 -7.35
N VAL A 158 -7.47 3.20 -7.71
CA VAL A 158 -8.27 4.34 -8.16
C VAL A 158 -8.71 4.08 -9.60
N GLY A 159 -10.00 4.27 -9.89
CA GLY A 159 -10.53 4.09 -11.23
C GLY A 159 -10.06 5.20 -12.19
N ALA A 160 -10.10 4.91 -13.49
CA ALA A 160 -9.74 5.88 -14.54
C ALA A 160 -10.80 6.98 -14.77
N THR A 161 -12.00 6.81 -14.23
CA THR A 161 -13.11 7.79 -14.30
C THR A 161 -13.43 8.32 -12.93
N HIS A 162 -13.35 9.63 -12.78
CA HIS A 162 -13.74 10.38 -11.60
C HIS A 162 -15.03 11.13 -11.86
#